data_acee251863e5ef0860026fb9144e358f
#
_entry.id   acee251863e5ef0860026fb9144e358f
#
_cell.length_a   1.000
_cell.length_b   1.000
_cell.length_c   1.000
_cell.angle_alpha   90.00
_cell.angle_beta   90.00
_cell.angle_gamma   90.00
#
_symmetry.space_group_name_H-M   'P 1'
#
loop_
_entity.id
_entity.type
_entity.pdbx_description
1 polymer ?
#
loop_
_entity_poly.entity_id
_entity_poly.type
_entity_poly.pdbx_seq_one_letter_code
_entity_poly.pdbx_strand_id
1 'polypeptide(L)'
;MKTKITLLGIIFFVNTIVAQKTTIGSIERLDPKMDQYVPPGTKIEVLAEGFDWSEGPVWVEQLNAVLFSDVPTNKAYRWDEKNGLSVFLDPSGFTGFAPREKKGGLNVMNRDESGSNGLTLNHNNQLVLCMHGDRRIARLDGWDKKSFTTVVGKYQGKYFNSPNDLVYAKNGDLYFTDPPYGLNKGDEDPMKELPFNGVYKLTDSGELSLVVKDLTRPNGVAVSNDQKTLYVAISDRSNPRIMAYDIVPDGVENGRVFFDGNELSKNNVGSFDGLKVHPSGTVFSTGPGGVLVITPEGKHLGTIRTEERSANCAFDTKFEYLYMTTDMYLTRVKL
;
A
#
# COMPACT_ATOMS: atom_id res chain seq x y z
N MET A 1 55.71 59.18 6.57
CA MET A 1 55.14 58.21 5.64
C MET A 1 54.01 57.41 6.36
N LYS A 2 52.78 57.63 5.94
CA LYS A 2 51.60 56.87 6.52
C LYS A 2 51.21 55.83 5.49
N THR A 3 51.45 54.56 5.80
CA THR A 3 51.08 53.41 4.94
C THR A 3 49.58 53.14 5.12
N LYS A 4 48.79 53.27 4.05
CA LYS A 4 47.40 52.87 4.01
C LYS A 4 47.32 51.37 3.69
N ILE A 5 46.75 50.57 4.61
CA ILE A 5 46.42 49.16 4.38
C ILE A 5 44.99 49.13 3.81
N THR A 6 44.84 48.69 2.58
CA THR A 6 43.53 48.46 1.94
C THR A 6 43.13 47.02 2.20
N LEU A 7 42.05 46.84 2.99
CA LEU A 7 41.48 45.52 3.27
C LEU A 7 40.59 45.13 2.09
N LEU A 8 40.99 44.09 1.35
CA LEU A 8 40.21 43.53 0.24
C LEU A 8 39.26 42.47 0.84
N GLY A 9 37.97 42.80 0.92
CA GLY A 9 36.94 41.84 1.39
C GLY A 9 36.63 40.85 0.27
N ILE A 10 36.89 39.57 0.52
CA ILE A 10 36.50 38.49 -0.36
C ILE A 10 35.06 38.08 0.04
N ILE A 11 34.08 38.35 -0.84
CA ILE A 11 32.70 37.92 -0.69
C ILE A 11 32.61 36.49 -1.24
N PHE A 12 32.42 35.50 -0.37
CA PHE A 12 32.10 34.14 -0.77
C PHE A 12 30.59 34.08 -1.12
N PHE A 13 30.28 33.90 -2.40
CA PHE A 13 28.95 33.48 -2.82
C PHE A 13 28.79 31.98 -2.53
N VAL A 14 28.03 31.65 -1.51
CA VAL A 14 27.57 30.26 -1.28
C VAL A 14 26.45 30.01 -2.28
N ASN A 15 26.77 29.41 -3.41
CA ASN A 15 25.75 28.84 -4.30
C ASN A 15 25.17 27.62 -3.63
N THR A 16 23.98 27.75 -3.04
CA THR A 16 23.15 26.59 -2.66
C THR A 16 22.67 25.92 -3.93
N ILE A 17 23.33 24.84 -4.34
CA ILE A 17 22.80 23.94 -5.36
C ILE A 17 21.60 23.26 -4.73
N VAL A 18 20.40 23.70 -5.05
CA VAL A 18 19.17 22.95 -4.77
C VAL A 18 19.23 21.74 -5.71
N ALA A 19 19.47 20.56 -5.16
CA ALA A 19 19.41 19.33 -5.94
C ALA A 19 18.02 19.24 -6.57
N GLN A 20 17.96 19.18 -7.88
CA GLN A 20 16.69 19.01 -8.59
C GLN A 20 16.14 17.64 -8.24
N LYS A 21 14.94 17.58 -7.63
CA LYS A 21 14.30 16.33 -7.30
C LYS A 21 14.06 15.55 -8.59
N THR A 22 14.43 14.27 -8.58
CA THR A 22 14.15 13.36 -9.69
C THR A 22 12.62 13.20 -9.81
N THR A 23 12.11 13.27 -11.02
CA THR A 23 10.67 13.09 -11.30
C THR A 23 10.48 12.02 -12.36
N ILE A 24 9.38 11.28 -12.28
CA ILE A 24 9.02 10.22 -13.23
C ILE A 24 7.60 10.46 -13.74
N GLY A 25 7.27 9.80 -14.85
CA GLY A 25 5.92 9.68 -15.35
C GLY A 25 5.20 10.99 -15.68
N SER A 26 3.88 10.94 -15.64
CA SER A 26 3.00 12.03 -16.06
C SER A 26 1.62 11.95 -15.38
N ILE A 27 0.84 13.02 -15.49
CA ILE A 27 -0.54 13.05 -14.99
C ILE A 27 -1.50 13.06 -16.19
N GLU A 28 -2.20 11.95 -16.40
CA GLU A 28 -3.27 11.85 -17.39
C GLU A 28 -4.55 12.48 -16.83
N ARG A 29 -5.25 13.25 -17.66
CA ARG A 29 -6.47 13.96 -17.31
C ARG A 29 -7.56 13.59 -18.29
N LEU A 30 -8.53 12.80 -17.86
CA LEU A 30 -9.68 12.36 -18.67
C LEU A 30 -10.91 13.23 -18.41
N ASP A 31 -10.94 13.89 -17.24
CA ASP A 31 -12.01 14.81 -16.84
C ASP A 31 -11.41 16.05 -16.15
N PRO A 32 -11.94 17.27 -16.39
CA PRO A 32 -11.46 18.48 -15.71
C PRO A 32 -11.49 18.42 -14.17
N LYS A 33 -12.34 17.57 -13.58
CA LYS A 33 -12.38 17.37 -12.13
C LYS A 33 -11.08 16.75 -11.58
N MET A 34 -10.23 16.15 -12.42
CA MET A 34 -8.93 15.66 -12.00
C MET A 34 -8.07 16.78 -11.38
N ASP A 35 -8.23 18.02 -11.85
CA ASP A 35 -7.50 19.20 -11.36
C ASP A 35 -7.83 19.56 -9.89
N GLN A 36 -8.95 19.07 -9.36
CA GLN A 36 -9.34 19.26 -7.97
C GLN A 36 -8.53 18.38 -7.02
N TYR A 37 -7.95 17.30 -7.54
CA TYR A 37 -7.14 16.33 -6.78
C TYR A 37 -5.66 16.49 -7.07
N VAL A 38 -5.30 16.64 -8.33
CA VAL A 38 -3.91 16.80 -8.76
C VAL A 38 -3.81 18.06 -9.61
N PRO A 39 -3.36 19.18 -9.03
CA PRO A 39 -3.30 20.47 -9.74
C PRO A 39 -2.49 20.41 -11.04
N PRO A 40 -2.81 21.21 -12.06
CA PRO A 40 -2.03 21.31 -13.28
C PRO A 40 -0.55 21.65 -12.99
N GLY A 41 0.34 20.94 -13.68
CA GLY A 41 1.80 21.13 -13.50
C GLY A 41 2.43 20.33 -12.37
N THR A 42 1.63 19.63 -11.54
CA THR A 42 2.14 18.71 -10.51
C THR A 42 3.05 17.65 -11.15
N LYS A 43 4.16 17.34 -10.47
CA LYS A 43 5.13 16.31 -10.85
C LYS A 43 5.08 15.14 -9.88
N ILE A 44 5.42 13.95 -10.36
CA ILE A 44 5.63 12.76 -9.53
C ILE A 44 7.08 12.80 -9.06
N GLU A 45 7.30 13.08 -7.78
CA GLU A 45 8.63 13.14 -7.18
C GLU A 45 9.08 11.73 -6.77
N VAL A 46 10.32 11.35 -7.10
CA VAL A 46 11.00 10.18 -6.55
C VAL A 46 11.62 10.56 -5.22
N LEU A 47 11.25 9.87 -4.15
CA LEU A 47 11.72 10.13 -2.79
C LEU A 47 12.83 9.17 -2.38
N ALA A 48 12.75 7.92 -2.84
CA ALA A 48 13.75 6.88 -2.62
C ALA A 48 13.64 5.81 -3.70
N GLU A 49 14.71 5.04 -3.90
CA GLU A 49 14.82 3.98 -4.90
C GLU A 49 15.67 2.81 -4.41
N GLY A 50 15.63 1.69 -5.14
CA GLY A 50 16.46 0.51 -4.88
C GLY A 50 15.75 -0.59 -4.11
N PHE A 51 14.41 -0.63 -4.14
CA PHE A 51 13.59 -1.70 -3.57
C PHE A 51 13.38 -2.83 -4.58
N ASP A 52 13.17 -4.05 -4.08
CA ASP A 52 12.81 -5.18 -4.95
C ASP A 52 11.31 -5.17 -5.29
N TRP A 53 10.45 -4.78 -4.33
CA TRP A 53 9.03 -4.54 -4.49
C TRP A 53 8.48 -3.73 -3.32
N SER A 54 8.38 -2.42 -3.52
CA SER A 54 7.85 -1.53 -2.50
C SER A 54 6.32 -1.67 -2.37
N GLU A 55 5.81 -1.74 -1.13
CA GLU A 55 4.42 -2.05 -0.82
C GLU A 55 3.92 -1.36 0.45
N GLY A 56 2.59 -1.38 0.62
CA GLY A 56 1.87 -1.11 1.85
C GLY A 56 2.22 0.19 2.56
N PRO A 57 2.25 1.34 1.88
CA PRO A 57 2.65 2.58 2.52
C PRO A 57 1.60 3.03 3.55
N VAL A 58 2.08 3.61 4.66
CA VAL A 58 1.26 4.26 5.67
C VAL A 58 1.94 5.52 6.18
N TRP A 59 1.20 6.62 6.24
CA TRP A 59 1.68 7.83 6.88
C TRP A 59 1.54 7.72 8.40
N VAL A 60 2.59 8.06 9.13
CA VAL A 60 2.63 8.04 10.59
C VAL A 60 2.90 9.46 11.10
N GLU A 61 1.84 10.15 11.50
CA GLU A 61 1.89 11.56 11.92
C GLU A 61 2.90 11.81 13.04
N GLN A 62 2.91 10.98 14.06
CA GLN A 62 3.84 11.14 15.20
C GLN A 62 5.32 10.99 14.83
N LEU A 63 5.62 10.32 13.71
CA LEU A 63 6.97 10.21 13.16
C LEU A 63 7.24 11.23 12.06
N ASN A 64 6.21 11.94 11.60
CA ASN A 64 6.21 12.79 10.41
C ASN A 64 6.89 12.06 9.24
N ALA A 65 6.45 10.82 8.97
CA ALA A 65 7.12 9.92 8.06
C ALA A 65 6.13 8.98 7.37
N VAL A 66 6.48 8.52 6.17
CA VAL A 66 5.84 7.37 5.55
C VAL A 66 6.65 6.11 5.89
N LEU A 67 5.95 5.06 6.32
CA LEU A 67 6.49 3.70 6.44
C LEU A 67 5.98 2.89 5.27
N PHE A 68 6.77 1.96 4.78
CA PHE A 68 6.38 1.06 3.69
C PHE A 68 7.22 -0.22 3.72
N SER A 69 6.72 -1.27 3.11
CA SER A 69 7.36 -2.58 3.03
C SER A 69 8.20 -2.71 1.76
N ASP A 70 9.27 -3.49 1.83
CA ASP A 70 9.93 -4.11 0.69
C ASP A 70 9.79 -5.62 0.87
N VAL A 71 8.77 -6.18 0.24
CA VAL A 71 8.26 -7.51 0.52
C VAL A 71 9.32 -8.60 0.28
N PRO A 72 10.08 -8.60 -0.84
CA PRO A 72 11.06 -9.65 -1.09
C PRO A 72 12.25 -9.60 -0.13
N THR A 73 12.65 -8.43 0.33
CA THR A 73 13.81 -8.27 1.21
C THR A 73 13.49 -8.50 2.69
N ASN A 74 12.22 -8.74 3.01
CA ASN A 74 11.72 -8.91 4.38
C ASN A 74 12.04 -7.69 5.28
N LYS A 75 11.93 -6.49 4.72
CA LYS A 75 12.19 -5.23 5.40
C LYS A 75 11.00 -4.28 5.31
N ALA A 76 10.90 -3.41 6.30
CA ALA A 76 10.10 -2.21 6.19
C ALA A 76 11.00 -0.99 6.34
N TYR A 77 10.70 0.04 5.59
CA TYR A 77 11.48 1.27 5.54
C TYR A 77 10.69 2.43 6.11
N ARG A 78 11.42 3.45 6.52
CA ARG A 78 10.92 4.77 6.89
C ARG A 78 11.55 5.80 5.98
N TRP A 79 10.72 6.71 5.46
CA TRP A 79 11.19 7.91 4.79
C TRP A 79 10.57 9.14 5.44
N ASP A 80 11.38 10.15 5.72
CA ASP A 80 10.94 11.48 6.14
C ASP A 80 11.77 12.58 5.46
N GLU A 81 11.19 13.78 5.35
CA GLU A 81 11.78 14.90 4.62
C GLU A 81 13.13 15.35 5.21
N LYS A 82 13.34 15.17 6.50
CA LYS A 82 14.55 15.62 7.20
C LYS A 82 15.71 14.64 7.09
N ASN A 83 15.43 13.35 7.24
CA ASN A 83 16.45 12.32 7.38
C ASN A 83 16.56 11.40 6.15
N GLY A 84 15.62 11.51 5.21
CA GLY A 84 15.55 10.62 4.05
C GLY A 84 15.15 9.20 4.41
N LEU A 85 15.71 8.23 3.68
CA LEU A 85 15.41 6.80 3.78
C LEU A 85 16.21 6.12 4.91
N SER A 86 15.55 5.26 5.67
CA SER A 86 16.18 4.38 6.66
C SER A 86 15.41 3.05 6.80
N VAL A 87 16.09 1.98 7.23
CA VAL A 87 15.45 0.72 7.59
C VAL A 87 14.69 0.91 8.90
N PHE A 88 13.41 0.57 8.90
CA PHE A 88 12.55 0.65 10.08
C PHE A 88 12.42 -0.71 10.78
N LEU A 89 12.10 -1.78 10.03
CA LEU A 89 12.04 -3.15 10.53
C LEU A 89 12.89 -4.09 9.67
N ASP A 90 13.63 -4.97 10.33
CA ASP A 90 14.39 -6.08 9.74
C ASP A 90 14.50 -7.19 10.79
N PRO A 91 13.77 -8.31 10.68
CA PRO A 91 12.75 -8.64 9.66
C PRO A 91 11.42 -7.90 9.87
N SER A 92 10.61 -7.77 8.77
CA SER A 92 9.30 -7.12 8.82
C SER A 92 8.11 -8.07 8.76
N GLY A 93 8.25 -9.25 8.11
CA GLY A 93 7.14 -10.14 7.80
C GLY A 93 7.38 -11.60 8.14
N PHE A 94 8.54 -12.15 7.85
CA PHE A 94 8.89 -13.52 8.23
C PHE A 94 9.81 -13.52 9.43
N THR A 95 9.30 -13.98 10.58
CA THR A 95 10.03 -14.12 11.83
C THR A 95 10.14 -15.56 12.30
N GLY A 96 9.57 -16.51 11.54
CA GLY A 96 9.54 -17.94 11.88
C GLY A 96 8.28 -18.36 12.66
N PHE A 97 7.25 -17.53 12.70
CA PHE A 97 5.99 -17.85 13.38
C PHE A 97 5.20 -18.95 12.66
N ALA A 98 5.12 -18.91 11.35
CA ALA A 98 4.43 -19.92 10.54
C ALA A 98 5.42 -20.75 9.73
N PRO A 99 5.06 -22.01 9.37
CA PRO A 99 5.84 -22.79 8.43
C PRO A 99 5.96 -22.08 7.08
N ARG A 100 7.17 -22.04 6.53
CA ARG A 100 7.46 -21.55 5.20
C ARG A 100 8.50 -22.47 4.55
N GLU A 101 8.33 -22.78 3.27
CA GLU A 101 9.39 -23.46 2.56
C GLU A 101 10.66 -22.61 2.53
N LYS A 102 11.77 -23.20 2.91
CA LYS A 102 13.06 -22.53 2.87
C LYS A 102 13.44 -22.19 1.44
N LYS A 103 14.03 -21.03 1.26
CA LYS A 103 14.65 -20.46 0.06
C LYS A 103 14.91 -21.46 -1.06
N GLY A 104 14.34 -21.25 -2.21
CA GLY A 104 14.61 -22.00 -3.44
C GLY A 104 13.45 -22.01 -4.42
N GLY A 105 12.23 -21.76 -4.00
CA GLY A 105 11.09 -21.55 -4.87
C GLY A 105 10.82 -20.05 -5.06
N LEU A 106 10.81 -19.60 -6.29
CA LEU A 106 10.26 -18.32 -6.64
C LEU A 106 8.74 -18.50 -6.68
N ASN A 107 8.00 -17.58 -6.05
CA ASN A 107 6.55 -17.56 -6.08
C ASN A 107 6.01 -17.25 -7.49
N VAL A 108 4.70 -17.12 -7.63
CA VAL A 108 4.04 -16.77 -8.90
C VAL A 108 4.52 -15.44 -9.49
N MET A 109 5.15 -14.57 -8.69
CA MET A 109 5.77 -13.32 -9.11
C MET A 109 7.25 -13.45 -9.43
N ASN A 110 7.80 -14.66 -9.36
CA ASN A 110 9.22 -14.98 -9.57
C ASN A 110 10.17 -14.28 -8.59
N ARG A 111 9.70 -14.03 -7.35
CA ARG A 111 10.48 -13.45 -6.25
C ARG A 111 10.05 -14.04 -4.90
N ASP A 112 10.90 -13.98 -3.90
CA ASP A 112 10.51 -14.36 -2.53
C ASP A 112 9.66 -13.23 -1.92
N GLU A 113 8.49 -13.54 -1.37
CA GLU A 113 7.61 -12.59 -0.72
C GLU A 113 7.48 -12.91 0.77
N SER A 114 8.57 -12.75 1.49
CA SER A 114 8.68 -13.07 2.91
C SER A 114 8.41 -11.89 3.85
N GLY A 115 8.44 -10.67 3.35
CA GLY A 115 8.29 -9.46 4.16
C GLY A 115 6.87 -9.21 4.68
N SER A 116 6.69 -8.08 5.33
CA SER A 116 5.38 -7.47 5.48
C SER A 116 4.89 -6.98 4.11
N ASN A 117 3.55 -6.88 3.95
CA ASN A 117 2.92 -6.27 2.78
C ASN A 117 2.17 -5.01 3.24
N GLY A 118 0.85 -4.99 3.35
CA GLY A 118 0.08 -3.86 3.81
C GLY A 118 0.42 -3.42 5.24
N LEU A 119 0.51 -2.11 5.45
CA LEU A 119 0.69 -1.47 6.75
C LEU A 119 -0.50 -0.56 7.03
N THR A 120 -0.95 -0.49 8.28
CA THR A 120 -1.97 0.45 8.72
C THR A 120 -1.77 0.84 10.18
N LEU A 121 -2.49 1.84 10.64
CA LEU A 121 -2.58 2.20 12.06
C LEU A 121 -3.93 1.78 12.63
N ASN A 122 -3.93 1.21 13.82
CA ASN A 122 -5.16 1.02 14.57
C ASN A 122 -5.61 2.33 15.26
N HIS A 123 -6.76 2.31 15.92
CA HIS A 123 -7.31 3.49 16.62
C HIS A 123 -6.45 4.05 17.75
N ASN A 124 -5.48 3.25 18.23
CA ASN A 124 -4.49 3.68 19.23
C ASN A 124 -3.19 4.18 18.60
N ASN A 125 -3.18 4.44 17.29
CA ASN A 125 -2.01 4.81 16.50
C ASN A 125 -0.85 3.81 16.62
N GLN A 126 -1.15 2.51 16.75
CA GLN A 126 -0.16 1.44 16.74
C GLN A 126 -0.07 0.85 15.35
N LEU A 127 1.14 0.55 14.90
CA LEU A 127 1.37 -0.06 13.60
C LEU A 127 0.88 -1.51 13.58
N VAL A 128 0.04 -1.83 12.60
CA VAL A 128 -0.45 -3.18 12.32
C VAL A 128 -0.04 -3.57 10.89
N LEU A 129 0.46 -4.79 10.76
CA LEU A 129 1.08 -5.27 9.53
C LEU A 129 0.41 -6.56 9.04
N CYS A 130 0.24 -6.68 7.76
CA CYS A 130 0.13 -7.96 7.09
C CYS A 130 1.53 -8.59 7.07
N MET A 131 1.84 -9.46 8.04
CA MET A 131 3.08 -10.23 8.06
C MET A 131 2.93 -11.41 7.08
N HIS A 132 3.12 -11.10 5.81
CA HIS A 132 2.88 -11.96 4.66
C HIS A 132 3.62 -13.30 4.80
N GLY A 133 4.94 -13.24 5.13
CA GLY A 133 5.77 -14.41 5.36
C GLY A 133 5.40 -15.24 6.59
N ASP A 134 4.91 -14.62 7.66
CA ASP A 134 4.41 -15.30 8.86
C ASP A 134 2.94 -15.73 8.76
N ARG A 135 2.27 -15.39 7.67
CA ARG A 135 0.88 -15.76 7.40
C ARG A 135 -0.09 -15.29 8.49
N ARG A 136 0.11 -14.06 9.00
CA ARG A 136 -0.69 -13.47 10.07
C ARG A 136 -0.82 -11.95 9.95
N ILE A 137 -1.81 -11.39 10.64
CA ILE A 137 -1.85 -9.98 11.00
C ILE A 137 -1.21 -9.82 12.37
N ALA A 138 -0.28 -8.88 12.51
CA ALA A 138 0.35 -8.60 13.78
C ALA A 138 0.50 -7.09 14.03
N ARG A 139 0.56 -6.74 15.28
CA ARG A 139 0.77 -5.39 15.77
C ARG A 139 2.20 -5.25 16.29
N LEU A 140 2.88 -4.18 15.92
CA LEU A 140 4.17 -3.82 16.51
C LEU A 140 3.97 -3.40 17.97
N ASP A 141 4.80 -3.93 18.89
CA ASP A 141 4.64 -3.72 20.34
C ASP A 141 5.05 -2.32 20.82
N GLY A 142 5.67 -1.54 19.95
CA GLY A 142 6.06 -0.15 20.21
C GLY A 142 6.97 0.38 19.11
N TRP A 143 7.03 1.69 18.95
CA TRP A 143 7.81 2.34 17.89
C TRP A 143 9.33 2.15 18.02
N ASP A 144 9.80 1.86 19.21
CA ASP A 144 11.18 1.56 19.58
C ASP A 144 11.46 0.04 19.65
N LYS A 145 10.44 -0.80 19.42
CA LYS A 145 10.52 -2.26 19.54
C LYS A 145 10.53 -2.93 18.17
N LYS A 146 11.07 -4.15 18.15
CA LYS A 146 11.07 -5.02 16.96
C LYS A 146 10.38 -6.35 17.25
N SER A 147 9.49 -6.37 18.24
CA SER A 147 8.64 -7.50 18.59
C SER A 147 7.20 -7.24 18.18
N PHE A 148 6.46 -8.32 17.98
CA PHE A 148 5.12 -8.28 17.43
C PHE A 148 4.16 -9.11 18.29
N THR A 149 2.98 -8.55 18.55
CA THR A 149 1.84 -9.27 19.09
C THR A 149 0.93 -9.70 17.96
N THR A 150 0.61 -11.00 17.88
CA THR A 150 -0.34 -11.51 16.86
C THR A 150 -1.73 -10.96 17.13
N VAL A 151 -2.32 -10.32 16.13
CA VAL A 151 -3.73 -9.89 16.13
C VAL A 151 -4.60 -11.08 15.72
N VAL A 152 -4.29 -11.69 14.57
CA VAL A 152 -4.94 -12.92 14.12
C VAL A 152 -3.98 -13.71 13.21
N GLY A 153 -3.90 -15.03 13.38
CA GLY A 153 -2.95 -15.87 12.63
C GLY A 153 -3.58 -17.09 11.98
N LYS A 154 -4.85 -17.39 12.30
CA LYS A 154 -5.54 -18.58 11.78
C LYS A 154 -7.03 -18.32 11.61
N TYR A 155 -7.60 -18.99 10.61
CA TYR A 155 -9.05 -19.12 10.44
C TYR A 155 -9.45 -20.59 10.55
N GLN A 156 -10.37 -20.92 11.47
CA GLN A 156 -10.81 -22.30 11.75
C GLN A 156 -9.63 -23.28 11.99
N GLY A 157 -8.60 -22.84 12.71
CA GLY A 157 -7.42 -23.63 13.03
C GLY A 157 -6.36 -23.73 11.94
N LYS A 158 -6.63 -23.25 10.72
CA LYS A 158 -5.72 -23.26 9.56
C LYS A 158 -5.01 -21.92 9.42
N TYR A 159 -3.75 -21.94 8.97
CA TYR A 159 -3.01 -20.73 8.65
C TYR A 159 -3.64 -20.01 7.45
N PHE A 160 -3.58 -18.68 7.45
CA PHE A 160 -3.91 -17.88 6.27
C PHE A 160 -2.98 -18.21 5.11
N ASN A 161 -3.36 -17.83 3.89
CA ASN A 161 -2.48 -17.97 2.72
C ASN A 161 -1.26 -17.05 2.85
N SER A 162 -1.48 -15.76 2.75
CA SER A 162 -0.50 -14.70 2.95
C SER A 162 -1.23 -13.35 3.03
N PRO A 163 -1.69 -12.92 4.21
CA PRO A 163 -2.42 -11.67 4.36
C PRO A 163 -1.71 -10.51 3.67
N ASN A 164 -2.47 -9.74 2.85
CA ASN A 164 -1.88 -8.80 1.90
C ASN A 164 -2.15 -7.33 2.26
N ASP A 165 -3.39 -6.86 2.23
CA ASP A 165 -3.75 -5.49 2.60
C ASP A 165 -4.83 -5.48 3.70
N LEU A 166 -4.95 -4.34 4.42
CA LEU A 166 -5.78 -4.25 5.59
C LEU A 166 -6.27 -2.82 5.85
N VAL A 167 -7.47 -2.69 6.41
CA VAL A 167 -8.06 -1.39 6.78
C VAL A 167 -8.91 -1.53 8.03
N TYR A 168 -8.79 -0.57 8.96
CA TYR A 168 -9.71 -0.44 10.08
C TYR A 168 -10.92 0.43 9.69
N ALA A 169 -12.12 -0.07 9.97
CA ALA A 169 -13.33 0.70 9.98
C ALA A 169 -13.41 1.59 11.24
N LYS A 170 -14.22 2.64 11.22
CA LYS A 170 -14.33 3.57 12.37
C LYS A 170 -14.84 2.95 13.66
N ASN A 171 -15.54 1.83 13.56
CA ASN A 171 -16.05 1.07 14.73
C ASN A 171 -15.02 0.10 15.34
N GLY A 172 -13.78 0.05 14.80
CA GLY A 172 -12.73 -0.84 15.27
C GLY A 172 -12.61 -2.15 14.51
N ASP A 173 -13.56 -2.50 13.67
CA ASP A 173 -13.50 -3.72 12.85
C ASP A 173 -12.34 -3.61 11.84
N LEU A 174 -11.56 -4.67 11.73
CA LEU A 174 -10.47 -4.81 10.78
C LEU A 174 -10.91 -5.66 9.60
N TYR A 175 -10.81 -5.13 8.38
CA TYR A 175 -10.93 -5.91 7.14
C TYR A 175 -9.55 -6.16 6.56
N PHE A 176 -9.32 -7.39 6.05
CA PHE A 176 -8.08 -7.74 5.38
C PHE A 176 -8.27 -8.80 4.31
N THR A 177 -7.35 -8.84 3.36
CA THR A 177 -7.33 -9.77 2.23
C THR A 177 -6.26 -10.84 2.41
N ASP A 178 -6.49 -12.03 1.85
CA ASP A 178 -5.61 -13.19 2.01
C ASP A 178 -5.37 -13.94 0.69
N PRO A 179 -4.76 -13.29 -0.32
CA PRO A 179 -4.36 -13.95 -1.56
C PRO A 179 -3.14 -14.87 -1.35
N PRO A 180 -2.79 -15.72 -2.32
CA PRO A 180 -1.73 -16.72 -2.13
C PRO A 180 -0.35 -16.24 -2.60
N TYR A 181 -0.06 -14.93 -2.64
CA TYR A 181 1.19 -14.39 -3.20
C TYR A 181 2.44 -14.77 -2.40
N GLY A 182 2.33 -14.88 -1.07
CA GLY A 182 3.42 -15.33 -0.22
C GLY A 182 3.68 -16.83 -0.23
N LEU A 183 2.87 -17.61 -0.96
CA LEU A 183 3.06 -19.04 -1.17
C LEU A 183 3.82 -19.28 -2.49
N ASN A 184 4.85 -20.12 -2.46
CA ASN A 184 5.76 -20.31 -3.59
C ASN A 184 5.08 -20.76 -4.89
N LYS A 185 4.03 -21.59 -4.79
CA LYS A 185 3.25 -22.07 -5.93
C LYS A 185 1.84 -21.47 -6.01
N GLY A 186 1.59 -20.37 -5.29
CA GLY A 186 0.30 -19.71 -5.27
C GLY A 186 -0.83 -20.65 -4.82
N ASP A 187 -1.89 -20.76 -5.61
CA ASP A 187 -3.03 -21.62 -5.27
C ASP A 187 -2.70 -23.12 -5.25
N GLU A 188 -1.66 -23.56 -5.98
CA GLU A 188 -1.20 -24.95 -6.06
C GLU A 188 -0.13 -25.27 -5.00
N ASP A 189 0.13 -24.36 -4.09
CA ASP A 189 1.14 -24.57 -3.06
C ASP A 189 0.68 -25.61 -2.03
N PRO A 190 1.50 -26.65 -1.75
CA PRO A 190 1.14 -27.68 -0.77
C PRO A 190 0.99 -27.14 0.65
N MET A 191 1.52 -25.95 0.93
CA MET A 191 1.35 -25.27 2.22
C MET A 191 0.06 -24.46 2.31
N LYS A 192 -0.71 -24.36 1.23
CA LYS A 192 -2.02 -23.70 1.22
C LYS A 192 -3.04 -24.57 1.93
N GLU A 193 -3.50 -24.12 3.11
CA GLU A 193 -4.43 -24.87 3.94
C GLU A 193 -5.90 -24.49 3.70
N LEU A 194 -6.14 -23.25 3.28
CA LEU A 194 -7.47 -22.72 3.00
C LEU A 194 -7.82 -22.90 1.52
N PRO A 195 -9.02 -23.44 1.17
CA PRO A 195 -9.36 -23.75 -0.23
C PRO A 195 -9.79 -22.52 -1.04
N PHE A 196 -9.66 -21.32 -0.50
CA PHE A 196 -10.07 -20.05 -1.10
C PHE A 196 -9.04 -18.95 -0.80
N ASN A 197 -9.20 -17.81 -1.47
CA ASN A 197 -8.49 -16.57 -1.21
C ASN A 197 -9.50 -15.59 -0.61
N GLY A 198 -9.48 -15.45 0.73
CA GLY A 198 -10.55 -14.80 1.47
C GLY A 198 -10.40 -13.30 1.62
N VAL A 199 -11.54 -12.64 1.85
CA VAL A 199 -11.60 -11.34 2.54
C VAL A 199 -12.24 -11.60 3.89
N TYR A 200 -11.61 -11.10 4.95
CA TYR A 200 -12.00 -11.35 6.32
C TYR A 200 -12.38 -10.08 7.05
N LYS A 201 -13.23 -10.22 8.03
CA LYS A 201 -13.57 -9.20 9.04
C LYS A 201 -13.19 -9.74 10.41
N LEU A 202 -12.38 -9.01 11.14
CA LEU A 202 -12.12 -9.21 12.56
C LEU A 202 -12.79 -8.07 13.32
N THR A 203 -13.78 -8.38 14.14
CA THR A 203 -14.44 -7.35 14.95
C THR A 203 -13.52 -6.81 16.04
N ASP A 204 -13.80 -5.62 16.56
CA ASP A 204 -13.07 -5.04 17.71
C ASP A 204 -13.16 -5.95 18.96
N SER A 205 -14.23 -6.77 19.08
CA SER A 205 -14.38 -7.79 20.13
C SER A 205 -13.57 -9.07 19.88
N GLY A 206 -12.90 -9.21 18.73
CA GLY A 206 -12.05 -10.36 18.40
C GLY A 206 -12.73 -11.50 17.66
N GLU A 207 -13.96 -11.31 17.16
CA GLU A 207 -14.65 -12.32 16.34
C GLU A 207 -14.16 -12.24 14.90
N LEU A 208 -13.66 -13.36 14.35
CA LEU A 208 -13.16 -13.48 12.98
C LEU A 208 -14.18 -14.16 12.07
N SER A 209 -14.57 -13.51 10.99
CA SER A 209 -15.45 -14.04 9.95
C SER A 209 -14.84 -13.93 8.56
N LEU A 210 -15.16 -14.88 7.69
CA LEU A 210 -14.89 -14.86 6.25
C LEU A 210 -16.07 -14.15 5.58
N VAL A 211 -15.84 -12.96 5.01
CA VAL A 211 -16.90 -12.14 4.44
C VAL A 211 -17.03 -12.25 2.93
N VAL A 212 -15.91 -12.56 2.21
CA VAL A 212 -15.92 -12.89 0.78
C VAL A 212 -14.96 -14.05 0.52
N LYS A 213 -15.35 -15.06 -0.26
CA LYS A 213 -14.54 -16.25 -0.57
C LYS A 213 -14.37 -16.55 -2.05
N ASP A 214 -15.14 -15.90 -2.90
CA ASP A 214 -15.26 -16.27 -4.32
C ASP A 214 -14.41 -15.38 -5.24
N LEU A 215 -13.36 -14.76 -4.68
CA LEU A 215 -12.43 -13.91 -5.43
C LEU A 215 -11.14 -14.67 -5.75
N THR A 216 -10.61 -14.49 -6.96
CA THR A 216 -9.39 -15.18 -7.39
C THR A 216 -8.13 -14.58 -6.78
N ARG A 217 -8.03 -13.26 -6.72
CA ARG A 217 -6.85 -12.50 -6.23
C ARG A 217 -7.30 -11.24 -5.51
N PRO A 218 -8.00 -11.35 -4.36
CA PRO A 218 -8.30 -10.17 -3.54
C PRO A 218 -6.98 -9.55 -3.07
N ASN A 219 -6.84 -8.24 -3.24
CA ASN A 219 -5.61 -7.51 -2.93
C ASN A 219 -5.93 -6.29 -2.07
N GLY A 220 -5.88 -5.07 -2.59
CA GLY A 220 -6.19 -3.88 -1.82
C GLY A 220 -7.61 -3.89 -1.24
N VAL A 221 -7.76 -3.34 -0.03
CA VAL A 221 -9.05 -3.22 0.65
C VAL A 221 -9.23 -1.84 1.28
N ALA A 222 -10.41 -1.24 1.12
CA ALA A 222 -10.73 0.05 1.74
C ALA A 222 -12.21 0.12 2.13
N VAL A 223 -12.51 0.93 3.15
CA VAL A 223 -13.87 1.23 3.60
C VAL A 223 -14.22 2.66 3.18
N SER A 224 -15.43 2.87 2.67
CA SER A 224 -15.94 4.19 2.35
C SER A 224 -16.04 5.10 3.58
N ASN A 225 -16.03 6.42 3.38
CA ASN A 225 -16.04 7.38 4.49
C ASN A 225 -17.32 7.30 5.35
N ASP A 226 -18.45 6.92 4.75
CA ASP A 226 -19.73 6.70 5.42
C ASP A 226 -19.85 5.32 6.08
N GLN A 227 -18.79 4.47 5.95
CA GLN A 227 -18.68 3.13 6.52
C GLN A 227 -19.70 2.13 5.97
N LYS A 228 -20.27 2.39 4.80
CA LYS A 228 -21.32 1.53 4.20
C LYS A 228 -20.81 0.64 3.09
N THR A 229 -19.64 0.94 2.51
CA THR A 229 -19.11 0.19 1.36
C THR A 229 -17.71 -0.32 1.66
N LEU A 230 -17.50 -1.61 1.41
CA LEU A 230 -16.18 -2.23 1.35
C LEU A 230 -15.75 -2.34 -0.11
N TYR A 231 -14.63 -1.72 -0.46
CA TYR A 231 -13.99 -1.87 -1.76
C TYR A 231 -12.91 -2.94 -1.68
N VAL A 232 -12.84 -3.81 -2.69
CA VAL A 232 -11.80 -4.84 -2.82
C VAL A 232 -11.24 -4.82 -4.24
N ALA A 233 -9.95 -4.54 -4.36
CA ALA A 233 -9.22 -4.60 -5.62
C ALA A 233 -8.90 -6.06 -5.97
N ILE A 234 -9.05 -6.42 -7.24
CA ILE A 234 -8.78 -7.76 -7.76
C ILE A 234 -7.60 -7.69 -8.73
N SER A 235 -6.48 -8.28 -8.35
CA SER A 235 -5.25 -8.25 -9.13
C SER A 235 -5.13 -9.39 -10.18
N ASP A 236 -6.21 -10.13 -10.39
CA ASP A 236 -6.29 -11.12 -11.47
C ASP A 236 -6.28 -10.43 -12.83
N ARG A 237 -5.20 -10.62 -13.58
CA ARG A 237 -5.03 -10.02 -14.91
C ARG A 237 -6.03 -10.50 -15.95
N SER A 238 -6.64 -11.65 -15.76
CA SER A 238 -7.69 -12.17 -16.66
C SER A 238 -9.03 -11.47 -16.44
N ASN A 239 -9.20 -10.80 -15.29
CA ASN A 239 -10.44 -10.15 -14.91
C ASN A 239 -10.20 -9.00 -13.91
N PRO A 240 -9.40 -7.98 -14.30
CA PRO A 240 -8.99 -6.89 -13.42
C PRO A 240 -10.17 -5.96 -13.11
N ARG A 241 -10.48 -5.79 -11.83
CA ARG A 241 -11.59 -4.94 -11.39
C ARG A 241 -11.46 -4.52 -9.92
N ILE A 242 -12.26 -3.55 -9.54
CA ILE A 242 -12.54 -3.22 -8.15
C ILE A 242 -13.97 -3.63 -7.86
N MET A 243 -14.17 -4.44 -6.83
CA MET A 243 -15.48 -4.83 -6.32
C MET A 243 -15.92 -3.87 -5.22
N ALA A 244 -17.22 -3.67 -5.08
CA ALA A 244 -17.84 -2.99 -3.95
C ALA A 244 -18.90 -3.89 -3.32
N TYR A 245 -18.94 -3.89 -2.00
CA TYR A 245 -19.89 -4.64 -1.19
C TYR A 245 -20.54 -3.70 -0.19
N ASP A 246 -21.81 -3.92 0.12
CA ASP A 246 -22.49 -3.20 1.19
C ASP A 246 -22.10 -3.82 2.54
N ILE A 247 -21.60 -2.98 3.46
CA ILE A 247 -21.24 -3.44 4.82
C ILE A 247 -22.50 -3.56 5.64
N VAL A 248 -22.70 -4.74 6.22
CA VAL A 248 -23.80 -5.07 7.14
C VAL A 248 -23.22 -5.57 8.47
N PRO A 249 -24.03 -5.62 9.57
CA PRO A 249 -23.52 -6.05 10.88
C PRO A 249 -22.77 -7.38 10.84
N ASP A 250 -23.31 -8.37 10.13
CA ASP A 250 -22.79 -9.73 10.11
C ASP A 250 -21.77 -9.99 8.97
N GLY A 251 -21.37 -8.95 8.20
CA GLY A 251 -20.42 -9.14 7.10
C GLY A 251 -20.57 -8.14 5.97
N VAL A 252 -20.69 -8.66 4.74
CA VAL A 252 -20.92 -7.84 3.54
C VAL A 252 -21.91 -8.53 2.61
N GLU A 253 -22.66 -7.74 1.83
CA GLU A 253 -23.63 -8.22 0.85
C GLU A 253 -23.62 -7.39 -0.44
N ASN A 254 -24.47 -7.74 -1.40
CA ASN A 254 -24.68 -7.00 -2.65
C ASN A 254 -23.39 -6.69 -3.43
N GLY A 255 -22.52 -7.72 -3.56
CA GLY A 255 -21.26 -7.60 -4.31
C GLY A 255 -21.50 -7.16 -5.75
N ARG A 256 -20.85 -6.08 -6.18
CA ARG A 256 -20.97 -5.49 -7.52
C ARG A 256 -19.62 -4.99 -8.03
N VAL A 257 -19.47 -4.92 -9.35
CA VAL A 257 -18.30 -4.27 -9.95
C VAL A 257 -18.42 -2.77 -9.74
N PHE A 258 -17.46 -2.19 -9.03
CA PHE A 258 -17.36 -0.74 -8.87
C PHE A 258 -16.61 -0.13 -10.05
N PHE A 259 -15.53 -0.78 -10.49
CA PHE A 259 -14.76 -0.34 -11.63
C PHE A 259 -14.22 -1.54 -12.42
N ASP A 260 -14.44 -1.55 -13.73
CA ASP A 260 -13.94 -2.56 -14.65
C ASP A 260 -12.66 -2.07 -15.33
N GLY A 261 -11.57 -2.81 -15.16
CA GLY A 261 -10.25 -2.48 -15.69
C GLY A 261 -9.87 -3.21 -16.96
N ASN A 262 -10.75 -4.03 -17.54
CA ASN A 262 -10.41 -4.88 -18.68
C ASN A 262 -9.87 -4.09 -19.87
N GLU A 263 -10.48 -2.95 -20.21
CA GLU A 263 -9.99 -2.13 -21.34
C GLU A 263 -8.65 -1.44 -21.02
N LEU A 264 -8.47 -0.94 -19.80
CA LEU A 264 -7.21 -0.31 -19.38
C LEU A 264 -6.03 -1.30 -19.39
N SER A 265 -6.29 -2.54 -18.99
CA SER A 265 -5.27 -3.59 -18.89
C SER A 265 -4.70 -4.04 -20.23
N LYS A 266 -5.40 -3.80 -21.34
CA LYS A 266 -4.94 -4.17 -22.69
C LYS A 266 -3.67 -3.42 -23.09
N ASN A 267 -3.54 -2.17 -22.68
CA ASN A 267 -2.51 -1.26 -23.16
C ASN A 267 -1.63 -0.67 -22.05
N ASN A 268 -1.84 -1.10 -20.80
CA ASN A 268 -1.11 -0.56 -19.64
C ASN A 268 -0.55 -1.69 -18.78
N VAL A 269 0.63 -1.46 -18.24
CA VAL A 269 1.24 -2.36 -17.26
C VAL A 269 0.60 -2.18 -15.89
N GLY A 270 0.70 -3.22 -15.04
CA GLY A 270 0.16 -3.22 -13.69
C GLY A 270 -1.16 -3.99 -13.59
N SER A 271 -1.62 -4.14 -12.38
CA SER A 271 -2.89 -4.76 -11.99
C SER A 271 -3.51 -3.92 -10.88
N PHE A 272 -4.80 -4.05 -10.62
CA PHE A 272 -5.37 -3.48 -9.41
C PHE A 272 -4.69 -4.10 -8.20
N ASP A 273 -4.27 -3.24 -7.28
CA ASP A 273 -3.51 -3.60 -6.09
C ASP A 273 -4.02 -2.76 -4.91
N GLY A 274 -3.23 -1.95 -4.24
CA GLY A 274 -3.69 -1.13 -3.13
C GLY A 274 -4.66 -0.01 -3.52
N LEU A 275 -5.54 0.39 -2.61
CA LEU A 275 -6.44 1.53 -2.80
C LEU A 275 -6.73 2.28 -1.50
N LYS A 276 -7.05 3.54 -1.61
CA LYS A 276 -7.43 4.42 -0.50
C LYS A 276 -8.60 5.32 -0.90
N VAL A 277 -9.43 5.69 0.07
CA VAL A 277 -10.58 6.58 -0.14
C VAL A 277 -10.25 7.96 0.40
N HIS A 278 -10.30 8.97 -0.49
CA HIS A 278 -10.13 10.38 -0.13
C HIS A 278 -11.37 10.89 0.64
N PRO A 279 -11.27 11.94 1.49
CA PRO A 279 -12.42 12.50 2.23
C PRO A 279 -13.63 12.87 1.37
N SER A 280 -13.44 13.21 0.10
CA SER A 280 -14.53 13.45 -0.87
C SER A 280 -15.29 12.17 -1.29
N GLY A 281 -14.84 10.98 -0.88
CA GLY A 281 -15.35 9.70 -1.34
C GLY A 281 -14.67 9.16 -2.61
N THR A 282 -13.79 9.95 -3.25
CA THR A 282 -13.03 9.52 -4.44
C THR A 282 -12.04 8.44 -4.07
N VAL A 283 -12.01 7.38 -4.87
CA VAL A 283 -11.11 6.23 -4.70
C VAL A 283 -9.83 6.48 -5.50
N PHE A 284 -8.69 6.40 -4.84
CA PHE A 284 -7.38 6.34 -5.45
C PHE A 284 -6.93 4.88 -5.41
N SER A 285 -6.85 4.24 -6.56
CA SER A 285 -6.48 2.83 -6.67
C SER A 285 -5.29 2.67 -7.58
N THR A 286 -4.27 1.97 -7.11
CA THR A 286 -3.26 1.48 -8.05
C THR A 286 -3.92 0.50 -9.02
N GLY A 287 -3.39 0.48 -10.24
CA GLY A 287 -3.99 -0.31 -11.31
C GLY A 287 -3.20 -0.21 -12.62
N PRO A 288 -3.82 -0.63 -13.74
CA PRO A 288 -3.18 -0.52 -15.04
C PRO A 288 -2.79 0.93 -15.39
N GLY A 289 -1.48 1.18 -15.49
CA GLY A 289 -0.91 2.48 -15.86
C GLY A 289 -0.49 3.38 -14.70
N GLY A 290 -0.77 3.04 -13.43
CA GLY A 290 -0.40 3.87 -12.29
C GLY A 290 -1.48 3.94 -11.22
N VAL A 291 -1.75 5.12 -10.65
CA VAL A 291 -2.83 5.32 -9.67
C VAL A 291 -4.01 6.00 -10.34
N LEU A 292 -5.12 5.27 -10.45
CA LEU A 292 -6.38 5.74 -11.00
C LEU A 292 -7.13 6.58 -9.97
N VAL A 293 -7.72 7.69 -10.40
CA VAL A 293 -8.59 8.56 -9.59
C VAL A 293 -10.02 8.35 -10.06
N ILE A 294 -10.86 7.76 -9.21
CA ILE A 294 -12.20 7.27 -9.55
C ILE A 294 -13.23 7.90 -8.62
N THR A 295 -14.28 8.53 -9.16
CA THR A 295 -15.35 9.11 -8.34
C THR A 295 -16.14 8.04 -7.59
N PRO A 296 -16.93 8.40 -6.56
CA PRO A 296 -17.80 7.44 -5.85
C PRO A 296 -18.78 6.70 -6.76
N GLU A 297 -19.12 7.28 -7.91
CA GLU A 297 -20.03 6.68 -8.92
C GLU A 297 -19.29 5.78 -9.93
N GLY A 298 -17.96 5.57 -9.75
CA GLY A 298 -17.15 4.72 -10.63
C GLY A 298 -16.62 5.41 -11.88
N LYS A 299 -16.69 6.76 -12.00
CA LYS A 299 -16.14 7.49 -13.14
C LYS A 299 -14.64 7.71 -12.98
N HIS A 300 -13.85 7.29 -13.97
CA HIS A 300 -12.42 7.52 -14.05
C HIS A 300 -12.12 8.98 -14.44
N LEU A 301 -11.47 9.72 -13.58
CA LEU A 301 -11.11 11.12 -13.79
C LEU A 301 -9.76 11.30 -14.48
N GLY A 302 -8.85 10.36 -14.24
CA GLY A 302 -7.49 10.40 -14.76
C GLY A 302 -6.58 9.45 -14.00
N THR A 303 -5.32 9.36 -14.43
CA THR A 303 -4.31 8.44 -13.88
C THR A 303 -3.04 9.20 -13.55
N ILE A 304 -2.51 9.01 -12.35
CA ILE A 304 -1.14 9.38 -12.00
C ILE A 304 -0.25 8.27 -12.56
N ARG A 305 0.32 8.52 -13.77
CA ARG A 305 1.08 7.53 -14.54
C ARG A 305 2.53 7.51 -14.05
N THR A 306 2.90 6.44 -13.40
CA THR A 306 4.23 6.28 -12.80
C THR A 306 5.26 5.67 -13.75
N GLU A 307 4.81 5.17 -14.93
CA GLU A 307 5.60 4.41 -15.91
C GLU A 307 6.07 3.03 -15.41
N GLU A 308 5.98 2.80 -14.10
CA GLU A 308 6.23 1.53 -13.44
C GLU A 308 4.93 0.96 -12.84
N ARG A 309 4.99 -0.28 -12.35
CA ARG A 309 3.87 -0.87 -11.63
C ARG A 309 3.72 -0.21 -10.27
N SER A 310 2.57 0.37 -10.01
CA SER A 310 2.25 0.89 -8.68
C SER A 310 1.55 -0.18 -7.87
N ALA A 311 2.09 -0.46 -6.68
CA ALA A 311 1.58 -1.49 -5.79
C ALA A 311 0.52 -0.94 -4.82
N ASN A 312 0.82 0.17 -4.12
CA ASN A 312 -0.11 0.72 -3.13
C ASN A 312 0.07 2.25 -3.01
N CYS A 313 -0.80 2.90 -2.24
CA CYS A 313 -0.70 4.33 -1.99
C CYS A 313 -1.18 4.69 -0.57
N ALA A 314 -0.79 5.86 -0.09
CA ALA A 314 -1.24 6.42 1.18
C ALA A 314 -1.28 7.94 1.13
N PHE A 315 -2.30 8.53 1.73
CA PHE A 315 -2.34 9.96 1.97
C PHE A 315 -1.58 10.31 3.26
N ASP A 316 -1.01 11.51 3.33
CA ASP A 316 -0.69 12.12 4.61
C ASP A 316 -1.98 12.53 5.34
N THR A 317 -1.87 12.88 6.62
CA THR A 317 -3.04 13.22 7.46
C THR A 317 -3.80 14.46 6.96
N LYS A 318 -3.13 15.33 6.22
CA LYS A 318 -3.72 16.57 5.69
C LYS A 318 -4.25 16.44 4.28
N PHE A 319 -4.03 15.30 3.63
CA PHE A 319 -4.34 15.08 2.23
C PHE A 319 -3.64 16.07 1.28
N GLU A 320 -2.46 16.54 1.66
CA GLU A 320 -1.62 17.41 0.83
C GLU A 320 -0.74 16.60 -0.12
N TYR A 321 -0.42 15.35 0.25
CA TYR A 321 0.40 14.44 -0.53
C TYR A 321 -0.22 13.05 -0.63
N LEU A 322 -0.08 12.45 -1.80
CA LEU A 322 -0.24 11.02 -2.02
C LEU A 322 1.13 10.39 -2.18
N TYR A 323 1.50 9.51 -1.26
CA TYR A 323 2.68 8.65 -1.38
C TYR A 323 2.30 7.39 -2.13
N MET A 324 3.17 6.91 -3.01
CA MET A 324 2.92 5.73 -3.84
C MET A 324 4.15 4.83 -3.79
N THR A 325 3.94 3.54 -3.55
CA THR A 325 4.94 2.50 -3.74
C THR A 325 4.85 2.00 -5.16
N THR A 326 5.95 2.11 -5.89
CA THR A 326 6.00 1.98 -7.35
C THR A 326 7.20 1.13 -7.74
N ASP A 327 7.02 -0.20 -7.79
CA ASP A 327 8.08 -1.18 -8.05
C ASP A 327 9.31 -0.89 -7.17
N MET A 328 10.40 -0.40 -7.75
CA MET A 328 11.64 -0.08 -7.05
C MET A 328 11.67 1.31 -6.39
N TYR A 329 10.58 2.09 -6.46
CA TYR A 329 10.55 3.47 -5.98
C TYR A 329 9.54 3.70 -4.86
N LEU A 330 9.88 4.64 -3.97
CA LEU A 330 8.90 5.42 -3.23
C LEU A 330 8.72 6.75 -3.93
N THR A 331 7.51 7.09 -4.30
CA THR A 331 7.18 8.32 -5.02
C THR A 331 6.10 9.11 -4.30
N ARG A 332 5.92 10.38 -4.64
CA ARG A 332 4.77 11.17 -4.20
C ARG A 332 4.30 12.17 -5.22
N VAL A 333 3.04 12.58 -5.09
CA VAL A 333 2.49 13.75 -5.77
C VAL A 333 1.88 14.69 -4.74
N LYS A 334 1.95 15.99 -5.03
CA LYS A 334 1.18 16.99 -4.29
C LYS A 334 -0.25 17.01 -4.83
N LEU A 335 -1.23 16.98 -3.91
CA LEU A 335 -2.65 17.04 -4.21
C LEU A 335 -3.19 18.47 -4.11
#